data_9023892545c0d9edde8b3d9d151dead7
#
_entry.id   9023892545c0d9edde8b3d9d151dead7
#
_cell.length_a   1.000
_cell.length_b   1.000
_cell.length_c   1.000
_cell.angle_alpha   90.00
_cell.angle_beta   90.00
_cell.angle_gamma   90.00
#
_symmetry.space_group_name_H-M   'P 1'
#
loop_
_entity.id
_entity.type
_entity.pdbx_description
1 polymer ?
#
loop_
_entity_poly.entity_id
_entity_poly.type
_entity_poly.pdbx_seq_one_letter_code
_entity_poly.pdbx_strand_id
1 'polypeptide(L)'
;MKSSELNQRRQQATPRGVGVMCNYFVEKAENATLWDIEGNEVIDFAAGIAVLNTGHRHPKVVAAVADQLQAFTHTAYQIVPYESYVSLAERINDLAPIDGPAKTAFFTTGAEAVENAVKIARAYTGRPGLITFGGGFHGRTFMTMALTG
;
A
#
# COMPACT_ATOMS: atom_id res chain seq x y z
N MET A 1 -13.87 24.82 7.65
CA MET A 1 -12.89 25.05 6.56
C MET A 1 -13.47 24.48 5.29
N LYS A 2 -13.35 25.16 4.14
CA LYS A 2 -13.89 24.66 2.87
C LYS A 2 -12.86 23.84 2.09
N SER A 3 -13.31 22.89 1.30
CA SER A 3 -12.45 22.09 0.40
C SER A 3 -11.62 22.99 -0.53
N SER A 4 -12.18 24.10 -1.01
CA SER A 4 -11.46 25.06 -1.84
C SER A 4 -10.27 25.71 -1.13
N GLU A 5 -10.41 26.08 0.13
CA GLU A 5 -9.34 26.66 0.95
C GLU A 5 -8.23 25.64 1.20
N LEU A 6 -8.62 24.41 1.53
CA LEU A 6 -7.65 23.33 1.76
C LEU A 6 -6.92 22.96 0.47
N ASN A 7 -7.59 23.00 -0.69
CA ASN A 7 -6.97 22.78 -1.97
C ASN A 7 -5.93 23.86 -2.34
N GLN A 8 -6.20 25.13 -2.03
CA GLN A 8 -5.21 26.20 -2.20
C GLN A 8 -3.96 25.96 -1.33
N ARG A 9 -4.14 25.58 -0.06
CA ARG A 9 -3.03 25.23 0.84
C ARG A 9 -2.24 24.04 0.31
N ARG A 10 -2.90 23.00 -0.21
CA ARG A 10 -2.25 21.85 -0.85
C ARG A 10 -1.40 22.28 -2.04
N GLN A 11 -1.95 23.13 -2.93
CA GLN A 11 -1.21 23.60 -4.12
C GLN A 11 0.06 24.40 -3.75
N GLN A 12 0.03 25.13 -2.65
CA GLN A 12 1.20 25.85 -2.14
C GLN A 12 2.22 24.92 -1.45
N ALA A 13 1.75 23.87 -0.78
CA ALA A 13 2.57 23.00 0.05
C ALA A 13 3.14 21.77 -0.70
N THR A 14 2.53 21.36 -1.83
CA THR A 14 2.92 20.15 -2.55
C THR A 14 3.32 20.45 -3.99
N PRO A 15 4.32 19.73 -4.54
CA PRO A 15 4.71 19.90 -5.93
C PRO A 15 3.62 19.42 -6.90
N ARG A 16 3.61 19.93 -8.14
CA ARG A 16 2.64 19.56 -9.19
C ARG A 16 2.62 18.06 -9.50
N GLY A 17 3.72 17.35 -9.29
CA GLY A 17 3.79 15.89 -9.47
C GLY A 17 2.95 15.09 -8.48
N VAL A 18 2.51 15.69 -7.35
CA VAL A 18 1.56 15.10 -6.41
C VAL A 18 0.15 15.51 -6.84
N GLY A 19 -0.36 14.85 -7.87
CA GLY A 19 -1.70 15.08 -8.40
C GLY A 19 -2.79 14.46 -7.50
N VAL A 20 -4.00 15.02 -7.55
CA VAL A 20 -5.21 14.46 -6.94
C VAL A 20 -6.32 14.39 -7.98
N MET A 21 -7.16 13.37 -7.91
CA MET A 21 -8.25 13.16 -8.85
C MET A 21 -9.55 13.84 -8.42
N CYS A 22 -9.74 14.07 -7.10
CA CYS A 22 -10.94 14.66 -6.52
C CYS A 22 -10.63 15.98 -5.81
N ASN A 23 -11.60 16.90 -5.82
CA ASN A 23 -11.47 18.23 -5.20
C ASN A 23 -12.13 18.33 -3.81
N TYR A 24 -12.52 17.20 -3.22
CA TYR A 24 -13.01 17.13 -1.84
C TYR A 24 -11.97 16.49 -0.93
N PHE A 25 -12.01 16.82 0.34
CA PHE A 25 -11.08 16.32 1.35
C PHE A 25 -11.85 15.49 2.37
N VAL A 26 -11.45 14.26 2.54
CA VAL A 26 -12.10 13.33 3.44
C VAL A 26 -11.72 13.63 4.89
N GLU A 27 -12.73 13.71 5.75
CA GLU A 27 -12.59 13.85 7.20
C GLU A 27 -12.81 12.52 7.93
N LYS A 28 -13.81 11.74 7.45
CA LYS A 28 -14.22 10.49 8.07
C LYS A 28 -14.52 9.43 7.00
N ALA A 29 -14.28 8.17 7.35
CA ALA A 29 -14.66 7.03 6.51
C ALA A 29 -15.15 5.87 7.37
N GLU A 30 -16.12 5.11 6.86
CA GLU A 30 -16.62 3.90 7.50
C GLU A 30 -17.22 2.95 6.45
N ASN A 31 -16.81 1.69 6.47
CA ASN A 31 -17.20 0.68 5.48
C ASN A 31 -16.98 1.20 4.04
N ALA A 32 -18.01 1.45 3.26
CA ALA A 32 -17.93 1.96 1.88
C ALA A 32 -18.27 3.46 1.77
N THR A 33 -18.38 4.17 2.87
CA THR A 33 -18.81 5.58 2.89
C THR A 33 -17.68 6.50 3.34
N LEU A 34 -17.52 7.61 2.62
CA LEU A 34 -16.66 8.74 2.98
C LEU A 34 -17.52 9.96 3.33
N TRP A 35 -17.07 10.73 4.29
CA TRP A 35 -17.60 12.07 4.58
C TRP A 35 -16.49 13.09 4.38
N ASP A 36 -16.77 14.13 3.62
CA ASP A 36 -15.82 15.20 3.42
C ASP A 36 -15.86 16.23 4.58
N ILE A 37 -14.91 17.14 4.58
CA ILE A 37 -14.80 18.21 5.58
C ILE A 37 -15.98 19.21 5.57
N GLU A 38 -16.86 19.15 4.59
CA GLU A 38 -18.08 19.96 4.46
C GLU A 38 -19.33 19.16 4.85
N GLY A 39 -19.16 17.87 5.24
CA GLY A 39 -20.24 16.98 5.69
C GLY A 39 -20.96 16.24 4.55
N ASN A 40 -20.49 16.34 3.32
CA ASN A 40 -21.08 15.61 2.21
C ASN A 40 -20.71 14.15 2.28
N GLU A 41 -21.67 13.28 2.00
CA GLU A 41 -21.51 11.83 1.96
C GLU A 41 -21.22 11.35 0.54
N VAL A 42 -20.22 10.47 0.39
CA VAL A 42 -19.80 9.89 -0.90
C VAL A 42 -19.57 8.41 -0.73
N ILE A 43 -20.02 7.61 -1.71
CA ILE A 43 -19.71 6.17 -1.76
C ILE A 43 -18.31 5.99 -2.36
N ASP A 44 -17.46 5.26 -1.66
CA ASP A 44 -16.08 5.00 -2.05
C ASP A 44 -15.96 3.78 -2.97
N PHE A 45 -16.01 4.01 -4.28
CA PHE A 45 -15.69 2.98 -5.26
C PHE A 45 -14.20 2.85 -5.58
N ALA A 46 -13.37 3.78 -5.11
CA ALA A 46 -11.92 3.74 -5.32
C ALA A 46 -11.21 2.83 -4.30
N ALA A 47 -11.78 2.71 -3.10
CA ALA A 47 -11.29 1.83 -2.02
C ALA A 47 -9.76 1.92 -1.79
N GLY A 48 -9.19 3.13 -1.86
CA GLY A 48 -7.75 3.35 -1.76
C GLY A 48 -6.95 2.74 -2.92
N ILE A 49 -7.50 2.79 -4.14
CA ILE A 49 -7.01 2.13 -5.36
C ILE A 49 -7.04 0.59 -5.17
N ALA A 50 -8.24 0.09 -4.86
CA ALA A 50 -8.58 -1.32 -4.66
C ALA A 50 -7.80 -2.04 -3.53
N VAL A 51 -7.47 -1.33 -2.46
CA VAL A 51 -6.76 -1.86 -1.29
C VAL A 51 -7.70 -2.31 -0.18
N LEU A 52 -8.81 -1.60 0.04
CA LEU A 52 -9.70 -1.79 1.18
C LEU A 52 -10.75 -2.88 0.95
N ASN A 53 -10.34 -4.15 0.91
CA ASN A 53 -11.24 -5.28 0.70
C ASN A 53 -12.26 -5.50 1.83
N THR A 54 -11.99 -5.00 3.03
CA THR A 54 -12.85 -5.12 4.22
C THR A 54 -13.66 -3.84 4.51
N GLY A 55 -13.53 -2.83 3.67
CA GLY A 55 -14.05 -1.49 3.91
C GLY A 55 -13.20 -0.68 4.90
N HIS A 56 -13.54 0.58 5.03
CA HIS A 56 -12.88 1.49 5.97
C HIS A 56 -13.17 1.10 7.41
N ARG A 57 -12.13 1.12 8.25
CA ARG A 57 -12.23 0.93 9.71
C ARG A 57 -12.92 -0.37 10.12
N HIS A 58 -12.64 -1.47 9.46
CA HIS A 58 -13.20 -2.76 9.89
C HIS A 58 -12.92 -3.01 11.38
N PRO A 59 -13.93 -3.31 12.22
CA PRO A 59 -13.78 -3.31 13.69
C PRO A 59 -12.66 -4.20 14.21
N LYS A 60 -12.50 -5.39 13.64
CA LYS A 60 -11.42 -6.33 14.03
C LYS A 60 -10.03 -5.79 13.69
N VAL A 61 -9.89 -5.07 12.55
CA VAL A 61 -8.61 -4.46 12.17
C VAL A 61 -8.28 -3.30 13.09
N VAL A 62 -9.25 -2.44 13.38
CA VAL A 62 -9.07 -1.32 14.33
C VAL A 62 -8.68 -1.81 15.70
N ALA A 63 -9.34 -2.85 16.22
CA ALA A 63 -9.02 -3.44 17.52
C ALA A 63 -7.57 -3.99 17.55
N ALA A 64 -7.19 -4.79 16.56
CA ALA A 64 -5.84 -5.36 16.48
C ALA A 64 -4.74 -4.27 16.39
N VAL A 65 -5.00 -3.18 15.65
CA VAL A 65 -4.07 -2.04 15.59
C VAL A 65 -3.97 -1.33 16.93
N ALA A 66 -5.12 -1.10 17.61
CA ALA A 66 -5.13 -0.46 18.92
C ALA A 66 -4.36 -1.29 19.96
N ASP A 67 -4.53 -2.60 19.96
CA ASP A 67 -3.81 -3.52 20.84
C ASP A 67 -2.29 -3.50 20.56
N GLN A 68 -1.91 -3.54 19.28
CA GLN A 68 -0.50 -3.47 18.90
C GLN A 68 0.17 -2.16 19.34
N LEU A 69 -0.55 -1.03 19.25
CA LEU A 69 -0.04 0.28 19.70
C LEU A 69 0.29 0.34 21.19
N GLN A 70 -0.35 -0.50 22.02
CA GLN A 70 -0.02 -0.60 23.44
C GLN A 70 1.28 -1.38 23.69
N ALA A 71 1.70 -2.22 22.74
CA ALA A 71 2.90 -3.03 22.86
C ALA A 71 4.15 -2.28 22.33
N PHE A 72 4.16 -1.95 21.06
CA PHE A 72 5.22 -1.17 20.40
C PHE A 72 4.78 -0.72 19.00
N THR A 73 5.43 0.30 18.47
CA THR A 73 5.15 0.87 17.15
C THR A 73 6.17 0.47 16.08
N HIS A 74 7.44 0.35 16.45
CA HIS A 74 8.52 0.03 15.51
C HIS A 74 9.77 -0.49 16.23
N THR A 75 10.39 -1.56 15.70
CA THR A 75 11.63 -2.12 16.25
C THR A 75 12.72 -2.30 15.19
N ALA A 76 12.47 -1.98 13.93
CA ALA A 76 13.29 -2.41 12.78
C ALA A 76 13.51 -3.93 12.81
N TYR A 77 12.64 -4.69 12.12
CA TYR A 77 12.57 -6.17 12.19
C TYR A 77 13.94 -6.87 12.07
N GLN A 78 14.86 -6.32 11.29
CA GLN A 78 16.22 -6.86 11.12
C GLN A 78 17.07 -6.77 12.39
N ILE A 79 16.72 -5.86 13.31
CA ILE A 79 17.45 -5.68 14.58
C ILE A 79 16.75 -6.45 15.70
N VAL A 80 15.45 -6.24 15.86
CA VAL A 80 14.64 -6.94 16.86
C VAL A 80 13.38 -7.48 16.18
N PRO A 81 13.36 -8.78 15.82
CA PRO A 81 12.20 -9.39 15.18
C PRO A 81 11.00 -9.49 16.13
N TYR A 82 9.83 -9.65 15.55
CA TYR A 82 8.57 -9.77 16.29
C TYR A 82 7.62 -10.79 15.64
N GLU A 83 6.78 -11.36 16.45
CA GLU A 83 5.93 -12.52 16.13
C GLU A 83 4.97 -12.24 14.97
N SER A 84 4.28 -11.10 14.93
CA SER A 84 3.28 -10.81 13.91
C SER A 84 3.83 -10.76 12.48
N TYR A 85 5.13 -10.46 12.30
CA TYR A 85 5.79 -10.58 11.00
C TYR A 85 5.95 -12.05 10.61
N VAL A 86 6.36 -12.89 11.55
CA VAL A 86 6.60 -14.33 11.31
C VAL A 86 5.28 -15.03 11.00
N SER A 87 4.27 -14.87 11.83
CA SER A 87 2.95 -15.50 11.64
C SER A 87 2.27 -15.08 10.34
N LEU A 88 2.42 -13.80 9.93
CA LEU A 88 1.91 -13.36 8.64
C LEU A 88 2.69 -13.99 7.47
N ALA A 89 4.01 -14.10 7.58
CA ALA A 89 4.84 -14.75 6.55
C ALA A 89 4.48 -16.23 6.39
N GLU A 90 4.31 -16.95 7.49
CA GLU A 90 3.87 -18.35 7.50
C GLU A 90 2.52 -18.51 6.79
N ARG A 91 1.54 -17.69 7.15
CA ARG A 91 0.22 -17.73 6.53
C ARG A 91 0.24 -17.41 5.03
N ILE A 92 1.08 -16.46 4.58
CA ILE A 92 1.23 -16.17 3.16
C ILE A 92 1.93 -17.32 2.43
N ASN A 93 2.95 -17.93 3.03
CA ASN A 93 3.63 -19.09 2.46
C ASN A 93 2.66 -20.25 2.22
N ASP A 94 1.77 -20.52 3.17
CA ASP A 94 0.75 -21.59 3.05
C ASP A 94 -0.28 -21.32 1.95
N LEU A 95 -0.56 -20.05 1.66
CA LEU A 95 -1.51 -19.62 0.62
C LEU A 95 -0.86 -19.42 -0.76
N ALA A 96 0.47 -19.35 -0.83
CA ALA A 96 1.17 -19.07 -2.07
C ALA A 96 1.01 -20.22 -3.07
N PRO A 97 0.61 -19.97 -4.33
CA PRO A 97 0.47 -21.00 -5.35
C PRO A 97 1.86 -21.39 -5.93
N ILE A 98 2.74 -21.86 -5.07
CA ILE A 98 4.13 -22.21 -5.40
C ILE A 98 4.36 -23.67 -5.02
N ASP A 99 4.93 -24.45 -5.92
CA ASP A 99 5.36 -25.81 -5.62
C ASP A 99 6.63 -25.82 -4.77
N GLY A 100 6.56 -26.46 -3.61
CA GLY A 100 7.67 -26.57 -2.65
C GLY A 100 7.68 -25.46 -1.60
N PRO A 101 8.76 -25.34 -0.81
CA PRO A 101 8.82 -24.40 0.31
C PRO A 101 8.89 -22.95 -0.16
N ALA A 102 7.90 -22.16 0.23
CA ALA A 102 7.85 -20.72 -0.01
C ALA A 102 8.48 -19.93 1.16
N LYS A 103 8.94 -18.72 0.86
CA LYS A 103 9.41 -17.74 1.86
C LYS A 103 8.92 -16.36 1.48
N THR A 104 8.40 -15.64 2.46
CA THR A 104 7.86 -14.28 2.29
C THR A 104 8.79 -13.22 2.87
N ALA A 105 9.02 -12.17 2.11
CA ALA A 105 9.65 -10.94 2.57
C ALA A 105 8.69 -9.77 2.38
N PHE A 106 8.54 -8.91 3.39
CA PHE A 106 7.67 -7.74 3.33
C PHE A 106 8.44 -6.47 3.01
N PHE A 107 7.82 -5.59 2.24
CA PHE A 107 8.33 -4.28 1.86
C PHE A 107 7.27 -3.21 2.13
N THR A 108 7.69 -1.95 2.22
CA THR A 108 6.81 -0.85 2.59
C THR A 108 5.83 -0.47 1.47
N THR A 109 6.23 -0.67 0.20
CA THR A 109 5.40 -0.34 -0.96
C THR A 109 5.41 -1.45 -2.00
N GLY A 110 4.38 -1.47 -2.87
CA GLY A 110 4.35 -2.37 -4.03
C GLY A 110 5.52 -2.15 -4.99
N ALA A 111 5.97 -0.90 -5.16
CA ALA A 111 7.14 -0.58 -5.98
C ALA A 111 8.40 -1.23 -5.43
N GLU A 112 8.64 -1.16 -4.12
CA GLU A 112 9.77 -1.83 -3.46
C GLU A 112 9.69 -3.34 -3.60
N ALA A 113 8.50 -3.92 -3.45
CA ALA A 113 8.30 -5.35 -3.66
C ALA A 113 8.67 -5.78 -5.08
N VAL A 114 8.24 -5.04 -6.10
CA VAL A 114 8.59 -5.30 -7.52
C VAL A 114 10.08 -5.10 -7.77
N GLU A 115 10.70 -4.04 -7.25
CA GLU A 115 12.16 -3.81 -7.35
C GLU A 115 12.94 -5.02 -6.80
N ASN A 116 12.53 -5.53 -5.63
CA ASN A 116 13.18 -6.68 -5.01
C ASN A 116 12.89 -7.98 -5.76
N ALA A 117 11.68 -8.18 -6.28
CA ALA A 117 11.35 -9.33 -7.12
C ALA A 117 12.24 -9.39 -8.37
N VAL A 118 12.43 -8.26 -9.05
CA VAL A 118 13.33 -8.15 -10.21
C VAL A 118 14.79 -8.44 -9.80
N LYS A 119 15.24 -7.87 -8.71
CA LYS A 119 16.59 -8.09 -8.20
C LYS A 119 16.84 -9.57 -7.87
N ILE A 120 15.91 -10.22 -7.19
CA ILE A 120 15.99 -11.64 -6.83
C ILE A 120 15.98 -12.51 -8.09
N ALA A 121 15.04 -12.25 -9.01
CA ALA A 121 14.94 -13.02 -10.25
C ALA A 121 16.22 -12.94 -11.10
N ARG A 122 16.79 -11.75 -11.26
CA ARG A 122 18.07 -11.56 -11.98
C ARG A 122 19.24 -12.23 -11.28
N ALA A 123 19.32 -12.10 -9.97
CA ALA A 123 20.40 -12.75 -9.18
C ALA A 123 20.33 -14.26 -9.27
N TYR A 124 19.13 -14.84 -9.18
CA TYR A 124 18.92 -16.30 -9.23
C TYR A 124 19.15 -16.88 -10.63
N THR A 125 18.67 -16.20 -11.68
CA THR A 125 18.72 -16.75 -13.05
C THR A 125 19.96 -16.32 -13.85
N GLY A 126 20.66 -15.29 -13.44
CA GLY A 126 21.72 -14.65 -14.22
C GLY A 126 21.22 -13.91 -15.48
N ARG A 127 19.90 -13.80 -15.69
CA ARG A 127 19.28 -13.21 -16.89
C ARG A 127 18.95 -11.74 -16.64
N PRO A 128 19.42 -10.80 -17.49
CA PRO A 128 19.14 -9.37 -17.30
C PRO A 128 17.78 -8.92 -17.85
N GLY A 129 17.23 -9.63 -18.85
CA GLY A 129 16.00 -9.25 -19.54
C GLY A 129 14.75 -9.48 -18.71
N LEU A 130 13.76 -8.59 -18.90
CA LEU A 130 12.43 -8.67 -18.29
C LEU A 130 11.38 -8.49 -19.38
N ILE A 131 10.27 -9.19 -19.24
CA ILE A 131 9.09 -9.05 -20.10
C ILE A 131 7.97 -8.45 -19.26
N THR A 132 7.35 -7.38 -19.75
CA THR A 132 6.19 -6.74 -19.15
C THR A 132 5.09 -6.56 -20.20
N PHE A 133 3.86 -6.35 -19.73
CA PHE A 133 2.71 -6.17 -20.60
C PHE A 133 2.35 -4.69 -20.72
N GLY A 134 2.02 -4.25 -21.94
CA GLY A 134 1.55 -2.89 -22.19
C GLY A 134 0.30 -2.58 -21.34
N GLY A 135 0.24 -1.36 -20.77
CA GLY A 135 -0.80 -0.94 -19.84
C GLY A 135 -0.64 -1.45 -18.41
N GLY A 136 0.40 -2.23 -18.10
CA GLY A 136 0.72 -2.65 -16.74
C GLY A 136 1.27 -1.49 -15.91
N PHE A 137 0.91 -1.43 -14.62
CA PHE A 137 1.47 -0.47 -13.67
C PHE A 137 2.25 -1.20 -12.57
N HIS A 138 3.54 -0.93 -12.49
CA HIS A 138 4.45 -1.60 -11.54
C HIS A 138 5.04 -0.68 -10.48
N GLY A 139 4.85 0.63 -10.60
CA GLY A 139 5.35 1.62 -9.66
C GLY A 139 6.01 2.83 -10.34
N ARG A 140 6.59 3.71 -9.53
CA ARG A 140 7.21 4.97 -9.98
C ARG A 140 8.65 5.15 -9.51
N THR A 141 9.30 4.07 -9.12
CA THR A 141 10.76 4.02 -8.92
C THR A 141 11.47 3.75 -10.24
N PHE A 142 12.78 3.83 -10.30
CA PHE A 142 13.51 3.74 -11.56
C PHE A 142 13.22 2.46 -12.37
N MET A 143 13.30 1.30 -11.72
CA MET A 143 13.04 0.04 -12.41
C MET A 143 11.54 -0.15 -12.65
N THR A 144 10.70 0.09 -11.66
CA THR A 144 9.25 -0.10 -11.81
C THR A 144 8.64 0.85 -12.83
N MET A 145 9.16 2.08 -12.97
CA MET A 145 8.76 3.01 -14.00
C MET A 145 9.18 2.53 -15.40
N ALA A 146 10.36 1.93 -15.53
CA ALA A 146 10.81 1.33 -16.78
C ALA A 146 9.99 0.08 -17.18
N LEU A 147 9.36 -0.60 -16.23
CA LEU A 147 8.47 -1.75 -16.46
C LEU A 147 7.01 -1.34 -16.71
N THR A 148 6.63 -0.11 -16.33
CA THR A 148 5.28 0.43 -16.55
C THR A 148 5.14 0.88 -17.99
N GLY A 149 4.18 0.29 -18.70
CA GLY A 149 3.92 0.54 -20.12
C GLY A 149 2.86 1.61 -20.38
#